data_0fa2279ab4fa0e11c4f109813cf5e5ef
#
_entry.id   0fa2279ab4fa0e11c4f109813cf5e5ef
#
_cell.length_a   1.000
_cell.length_b   1.000
_cell.length_c   1.000
_cell.angle_alpha   90.00
_cell.angle_beta   90.00
_cell.angle_gamma   90.00
#
_symmetry.space_group_name_H-M   'P 1'
#
loop_
_entity.id
_entity.type
_entity.pdbx_description
1 polymer ?
#
loop_
_entity_poly.entity_id
_entity_poly.type
_entity_poly.pdbx_seq_one_letter_code
_entity_poly.pdbx_strand_id
1 'polypeptide(L)'
;MKRPAESLANGIPQVDALRATQLARRKRIVAAAMDLAAQGGYDAVQMRDVAARAKVALGTLYRYFSSKDQLLAYTWTDWSQELQEHLWRHPISGATRADRIMDFVRRVTRALEREPKLASALLKSMLVPDSSADEPRKEVSAVMGRVVEEELALLHAHDREGIRDILGQVWYANLLLWVNGRIPVSRLYENMETACRLLISHHEA
;
A
#
# COMPACT_ATOMS: atom_id res chain seq x y z
N MET A 1 -14.48 58.15 -20.81
CA MET A 1 -13.26 57.54 -20.26
C MET A 1 -13.63 56.26 -19.55
N LYS A 2 -13.47 55.09 -20.26
CA LYS A 2 -13.68 53.73 -19.71
C LYS A 2 -12.31 53.18 -19.37
N ARG A 3 -12.10 52.77 -18.11
CA ARG A 3 -10.98 51.93 -17.72
C ARG A 3 -11.27 50.48 -18.06
N PRO A 4 -10.33 49.72 -18.62
CA PRO A 4 -10.52 48.30 -18.90
C PRO A 4 -10.35 47.48 -17.62
N ALA A 5 -11.18 46.42 -17.48
CA ALA A 5 -11.09 45.38 -16.49
C ALA A 5 -9.98 44.40 -16.91
N GLU A 6 -8.78 44.60 -16.43
CA GLU A 6 -7.68 43.65 -16.47
C GLU A 6 -7.25 43.40 -15.04
N SER A 7 -7.59 42.23 -14.45
CA SER A 7 -6.80 41.57 -13.41
C SER A 7 -7.62 40.45 -12.73
N LEU A 8 -7.89 39.36 -13.42
CA LEU A 8 -8.34 38.11 -12.77
C LEU A 8 -7.77 36.80 -13.39
N ALA A 9 -6.80 36.93 -14.30
CA ALA A 9 -6.29 35.73 -15.03
C ALA A 9 -4.95 35.18 -14.52
N ASN A 10 -4.28 35.79 -13.53
CA ASN A 10 -2.90 35.44 -13.18
C ASN A 10 -2.73 34.54 -11.92
N GLY A 11 -3.81 34.06 -11.30
CA GLY A 11 -3.73 33.27 -10.07
C GLY A 11 -3.60 31.74 -10.28
N ILE A 12 -4.21 31.21 -11.33
CA ILE A 12 -4.35 29.76 -11.54
C ILE A 12 -3.00 29.06 -11.89
N PRO A 13 -2.18 29.53 -12.84
CA PRO A 13 -0.93 28.85 -13.21
C PRO A 13 0.10 28.76 -12.08
N GLN A 14 0.13 29.72 -11.20
CA GLN A 14 1.10 29.79 -10.09
C GLN A 14 0.72 28.81 -8.96
N VAL A 15 -0.55 28.63 -8.68
CA VAL A 15 -1.07 27.65 -7.70
C VAL A 15 -0.79 26.23 -8.18
N ASP A 16 -1.01 25.94 -9.45
CA ASP A 16 -0.76 24.61 -10.04
C ASP A 16 0.74 24.28 -10.08
N ALA A 17 1.60 25.25 -10.38
CA ALA A 17 3.06 25.09 -10.33
C ALA A 17 3.56 24.82 -8.90
N LEU A 18 2.99 25.49 -7.90
CA LEU A 18 3.31 25.24 -6.48
C LEU A 18 2.88 23.84 -6.05
N ARG A 19 1.67 23.41 -6.41
CA ARG A 19 1.17 22.05 -6.15
C ARG A 19 2.03 21.00 -6.82
N ALA A 20 2.40 21.18 -8.08
CA ALA A 20 3.29 20.28 -8.80
C ALA A 20 4.66 20.15 -8.13
N THR A 21 5.23 21.26 -7.65
CA THR A 21 6.51 21.28 -6.93
C THR A 21 6.40 20.52 -5.58
N GLN A 22 5.29 20.70 -4.85
CA GLN A 22 5.04 19.99 -3.59
C GLN A 22 4.89 18.49 -3.83
N LEU A 23 4.13 18.09 -4.85
CA LEU A 23 3.95 16.69 -5.23
C LEU A 23 5.29 16.04 -5.64
N ALA A 24 6.07 16.71 -6.48
CA ALA A 24 7.39 16.24 -6.88
C ALA A 24 8.34 16.06 -5.67
N ARG A 25 8.26 16.97 -4.69
CA ARG A 25 9.04 16.84 -3.46
C ARG A 25 8.59 15.68 -2.60
N ARG A 26 7.26 15.49 -2.44
CA ARG A 26 6.69 14.33 -1.73
C ARG A 26 7.16 13.01 -2.37
N LYS A 27 7.07 12.89 -3.69
CA LYS A 27 7.53 11.70 -4.43
C LYS A 27 9.02 11.41 -4.20
N ARG A 28 9.89 12.43 -4.19
CA ARG A 28 11.31 12.23 -3.88
C ARG A 28 11.55 11.73 -2.47
N ILE A 29 10.78 12.21 -1.49
CA ILE A 29 10.88 11.74 -0.09
C ILE A 29 10.47 10.27 0.01
N VAL A 30 9.34 9.89 -0.59
CA VAL A 30 8.85 8.51 -0.63
C VAL A 30 9.87 7.59 -1.32
N ALA A 31 10.37 7.97 -2.50
CA ALA A 31 11.40 7.19 -3.21
C ALA A 31 12.66 7.00 -2.36
N ALA A 32 13.12 8.04 -1.65
CA ALA A 32 14.28 7.92 -0.75
C ALA A 32 14.02 6.96 0.42
N ALA A 33 12.80 6.92 0.97
CA ALA A 33 12.41 5.98 2.01
C ALA A 33 12.35 4.54 1.48
N MET A 34 11.81 4.33 0.27
CA MET A 34 11.81 3.02 -0.41
C MET A 34 13.23 2.49 -0.60
N ASP A 35 14.12 3.31 -1.14
CA ASP A 35 15.52 2.93 -1.35
C ASP A 35 16.21 2.50 -0.06
N LEU A 36 16.04 3.25 1.04
CA LEU A 36 16.63 2.91 2.34
C LEU A 36 16.02 1.62 2.90
N ALA A 37 14.70 1.46 2.79
CA ALA A 37 14.01 0.25 3.22
C ALA A 37 14.46 -0.98 2.41
N ALA A 38 14.63 -0.87 1.10
CA ALA A 38 15.14 -1.95 0.26
C ALA A 38 16.58 -2.36 0.60
N GLN A 39 17.43 -1.41 1.02
CA GLN A 39 18.82 -1.67 1.40
C GLN A 39 18.95 -2.31 2.77
N GLY A 40 18.21 -1.86 3.78
CA GLY A 40 18.42 -2.25 5.16
C GLY A 40 17.18 -2.50 6.00
N GLY A 41 16.01 -2.58 5.40
CA GLY A 41 14.74 -2.83 6.09
C GLY A 41 14.26 -1.63 6.92
N TYR A 42 13.37 -1.91 7.86
CA TYR A 42 12.72 -0.89 8.68
C TYR A 42 13.71 -0.02 9.47
N ASP A 43 14.77 -0.61 10.03
CA ASP A 43 15.71 0.10 10.89
C ASP A 43 16.65 1.03 10.11
N ALA A 44 16.88 0.76 8.83
CA ALA A 44 17.66 1.63 7.93
C ALA A 44 16.90 2.92 7.54
N VAL A 45 15.60 2.96 7.70
CA VAL A 45 14.81 4.17 7.41
C VAL A 45 14.90 5.12 8.59
N GLN A 46 15.86 6.04 8.54
CA GLN A 46 16.00 7.13 9.51
C GLN A 46 15.60 8.46 8.85
N MET A 47 14.77 9.27 9.53
CA MET A 47 14.24 10.52 8.96
C MET A 47 15.35 11.47 8.46
N ARG A 48 16.50 11.50 9.15
CA ARG A 48 17.66 12.30 8.73
C ARG A 48 18.24 11.80 7.40
N ASP A 49 18.36 10.48 7.23
CA ASP A 49 18.95 9.87 6.05
C ASP A 49 17.99 9.99 4.85
N VAL A 50 16.68 9.85 5.10
CA VAL A 50 15.64 10.14 4.09
C VAL A 50 15.73 11.59 3.63
N ALA A 51 15.84 12.56 4.55
CA ALA A 51 15.95 14.00 4.19
C ALA A 51 17.19 14.27 3.34
N ALA A 52 18.33 13.71 3.75
CA ALA A 52 19.59 13.83 3.00
C ALA A 52 19.48 13.25 1.59
N ARG A 53 18.97 12.02 1.46
CA ARG A 53 18.80 11.33 0.17
C ARG A 53 17.79 12.04 -0.74
N ALA A 54 16.67 12.52 -0.18
CA ALA A 54 15.66 13.29 -0.91
C ALA A 54 16.09 14.73 -1.27
N LYS A 55 17.25 15.16 -0.76
CA LYS A 55 17.78 16.53 -0.91
C LYS A 55 16.78 17.59 -0.40
N VAL A 56 16.27 17.37 0.82
CA VAL A 56 15.40 18.33 1.52
C VAL A 56 15.93 18.59 2.93
N ALA A 57 15.60 19.75 3.50
CA ALA A 57 15.89 20.00 4.92
C ALA A 57 15.03 19.08 5.80
N LEU A 58 15.57 18.61 6.93
CA LEU A 58 14.87 17.74 7.86
C LEU A 58 13.54 18.34 8.34
N GLY A 59 13.51 19.64 8.64
CA GLY A 59 12.27 20.35 9.00
C GLY A 59 11.24 20.38 7.86
N THR A 60 11.70 20.36 6.60
CA THR A 60 10.80 20.21 5.44
C THR A 60 10.20 18.81 5.39
N LEU A 61 11.01 17.77 5.63
CA LEU A 61 10.51 16.38 5.70
C LEU A 61 9.41 16.25 6.77
N TYR A 62 9.64 16.75 7.98
CA TYR A 62 8.65 16.68 9.06
C TYR A 62 7.33 17.43 8.79
N ARG A 63 7.32 18.39 7.87
CA ARG A 63 6.07 19.01 7.41
C ARG A 63 5.24 18.11 6.47
N TYR A 64 5.86 17.14 5.81
CA TYR A 64 5.18 16.16 4.97
C TYR A 64 4.79 14.90 5.73
N PHE A 65 5.67 14.45 6.62
CA PHE A 65 5.54 13.19 7.35
C PHE A 65 6.03 13.39 8.78
N SER A 66 5.12 13.30 9.74
CA SER A 66 5.42 13.54 11.15
C SER A 66 6.26 12.43 11.79
N SER A 67 6.25 11.23 11.20
CA SER A 67 6.95 10.05 11.70
C SER A 67 7.49 9.17 10.55
N LYS A 68 8.39 8.26 10.92
CA LYS A 68 8.86 7.20 10.02
C LYS A 68 7.72 6.27 9.61
N ASP A 69 6.85 5.94 10.54
CA ASP A 69 5.75 5.00 10.30
C ASP A 69 4.69 5.59 9.39
N GLN A 70 4.37 6.87 9.55
CA GLN A 70 3.54 7.60 8.61
C GLN A 70 4.16 7.60 7.20
N LEU A 71 5.45 7.91 7.10
CA LEU A 71 6.16 7.89 5.82
C LEU A 71 6.13 6.52 5.16
N LEU A 72 6.41 5.44 5.91
CA LEU A 72 6.38 4.07 5.38
C LEU A 72 4.97 3.62 5.02
N ALA A 73 3.95 4.01 5.77
CA ALA A 73 2.56 3.72 5.42
C ALA A 73 2.15 4.41 4.10
N TYR A 74 2.53 5.68 3.89
CA TYR A 74 2.34 6.36 2.60
C TYR A 74 3.17 5.73 1.48
N THR A 75 4.37 5.25 1.78
CA THR A 75 5.19 4.50 0.81
C THR A 75 4.47 3.25 0.34
N TRP A 76 3.82 2.54 1.28
CA TRP A 76 3.01 1.38 0.92
C TRP A 76 1.77 1.75 0.11
N THR A 77 1.09 2.84 0.44
CA THR A 77 -0.04 3.34 -0.37
C THR A 77 0.39 3.59 -1.82
N ASP A 78 1.48 4.34 -2.03
CA ASP A 78 1.99 4.63 -3.37
C ASP A 78 2.34 3.32 -4.13
N TRP A 79 3.03 2.37 -3.47
CA TRP A 79 3.35 1.06 -4.04
C TRP A 79 2.10 0.23 -4.37
N SER A 80 1.09 0.23 -3.49
CA SER A 80 -0.16 -0.52 -3.71
C SER A 80 -0.98 0.04 -4.86
N GLN A 81 -0.96 1.35 -5.08
CA GLN A 81 -1.59 2.01 -6.22
C GLN A 81 -0.90 1.63 -7.55
N GLU A 82 0.43 1.60 -7.60
CA GLU A 82 1.19 1.13 -8.76
C GLU A 82 0.88 -0.34 -9.08
N LEU A 83 0.80 -1.19 -8.05
CA LEU A 83 0.39 -2.57 -8.20
C LEU A 83 -1.04 -2.69 -8.74
N GLN A 84 -1.98 -1.89 -8.26
CA GLN A 84 -3.36 -1.86 -8.76
C GLN A 84 -3.42 -1.48 -10.25
N GLU A 85 -2.65 -0.48 -10.69
CA GLU A 85 -2.54 -0.13 -12.10
C GLU A 85 -1.99 -1.30 -12.95
N HIS A 86 -1.05 -2.08 -12.40
CA HIS A 86 -0.54 -3.28 -13.06
C HIS A 86 -1.61 -4.37 -13.17
N LEU A 87 -2.42 -4.58 -12.13
CA LEU A 87 -3.54 -5.54 -12.13
C LEU A 87 -4.63 -5.16 -13.13
N TRP A 88 -4.92 -3.88 -13.32
CA TRP A 88 -5.87 -3.43 -14.35
C TRP A 88 -5.43 -3.78 -15.77
N ARG A 89 -4.11 -3.72 -16.04
CA ARG A 89 -3.55 -4.12 -17.35
C ARG A 89 -3.50 -5.63 -17.52
N HIS A 90 -3.44 -6.38 -16.42
CA HIS A 90 -3.34 -7.83 -16.40
C HIS A 90 -4.39 -8.38 -15.41
N PRO A 91 -5.67 -8.46 -15.80
CA PRO A 91 -6.74 -8.87 -14.90
C PRO A 91 -6.43 -10.18 -14.19
N ILE A 92 -6.92 -10.31 -12.96
CA ILE A 92 -6.84 -11.57 -12.20
C ILE A 92 -7.63 -12.65 -12.92
N SER A 93 -7.22 -13.91 -12.78
CA SER A 93 -7.79 -15.05 -13.48
C SER A 93 -7.97 -16.25 -12.56
N GLY A 94 -8.97 -17.08 -12.86
CA GLY A 94 -9.28 -18.29 -12.13
C GLY A 94 -10.66 -18.81 -12.46
N ALA A 95 -10.87 -20.12 -12.31
CA ALA A 95 -12.15 -20.78 -12.58
C ALA A 95 -13.20 -20.43 -11.51
N THR A 96 -12.76 -20.35 -10.27
CA THR A 96 -13.61 -20.04 -9.10
C THR A 96 -13.26 -18.68 -8.51
N ARG A 97 -14.09 -18.15 -7.60
CA ARG A 97 -13.78 -16.94 -6.82
C ARG A 97 -12.52 -17.13 -5.99
N ALA A 98 -12.40 -18.31 -5.36
CA ALA A 98 -11.22 -18.67 -4.59
C ALA A 98 -9.93 -18.65 -5.44
N ASP A 99 -9.99 -19.18 -6.67
CA ASP A 99 -8.83 -19.16 -7.60
C ASP A 99 -8.42 -17.73 -7.97
N ARG A 100 -9.37 -16.84 -8.22
CA ARG A 100 -9.10 -15.45 -8.56
C ARG A 100 -8.50 -14.67 -7.39
N ILE A 101 -9.02 -14.87 -6.18
CA ILE A 101 -8.44 -14.30 -4.95
C ILE A 101 -7.02 -14.84 -4.76
N MET A 102 -6.78 -16.13 -4.98
CA MET A 102 -5.45 -16.73 -4.87
C MET A 102 -4.48 -16.22 -5.96
N ASP A 103 -4.95 -15.96 -7.17
CA ASP A 103 -4.13 -15.32 -8.21
C ASP A 103 -3.67 -13.92 -7.77
N PHE A 104 -4.57 -13.12 -7.19
CA PHE A 104 -4.22 -11.82 -6.59
C PHE A 104 -3.19 -11.98 -5.47
N VAL A 105 -3.44 -12.85 -4.50
CA VAL A 105 -2.52 -13.12 -3.38
C VAL A 105 -1.13 -13.51 -3.89
N ARG A 106 -1.05 -14.41 -4.89
CA ARG A 106 0.22 -14.84 -5.47
C ARG A 106 0.95 -13.70 -6.18
N ARG A 107 0.25 -12.84 -6.91
CA ARG A 107 0.88 -11.70 -7.63
C ARG A 107 1.45 -10.69 -6.66
N VAL A 108 0.69 -10.30 -5.62
CA VAL A 108 1.15 -9.37 -4.60
C VAL A 108 2.33 -9.96 -3.82
N THR A 109 2.21 -11.21 -3.37
CA THR A 109 3.28 -11.87 -2.61
C THR A 109 4.56 -11.96 -3.45
N ARG A 110 4.48 -12.33 -4.73
CA ARG A 110 5.65 -12.34 -5.64
C ARG A 110 6.26 -10.96 -5.83
N ALA A 111 5.46 -9.91 -5.84
CA ALA A 111 5.99 -8.54 -5.90
C ALA A 111 6.79 -8.20 -4.62
N LEU A 112 6.29 -8.61 -3.45
CA LEU A 112 6.98 -8.46 -2.17
C LEU A 112 8.25 -9.33 -2.05
N GLU A 113 8.25 -10.54 -2.64
CA GLU A 113 9.41 -11.45 -2.67
C GLU A 113 10.62 -10.86 -3.40
N ARG A 114 10.43 -9.95 -4.35
CA ARG A 114 11.52 -9.29 -5.08
C ARG A 114 12.34 -8.37 -4.19
N GLU A 115 11.75 -7.80 -3.16
CA GLU A 115 12.38 -6.86 -2.23
C GLU A 115 12.01 -7.18 -0.77
N PRO A 116 12.50 -8.30 -0.21
CA PRO A 116 12.05 -8.80 1.10
C PRO A 116 12.37 -7.85 2.26
N LYS A 117 13.43 -7.04 2.17
CA LYS A 117 13.74 -6.02 3.19
C LYS A 117 12.74 -4.87 3.15
N LEU A 118 12.35 -4.41 1.95
CA LEU A 118 11.30 -3.42 1.77
C LEU A 118 9.96 -3.97 2.29
N ALA A 119 9.59 -5.19 1.89
CA ALA A 119 8.39 -5.85 2.37
C ALA A 119 8.34 -5.92 3.91
N SER A 120 9.46 -6.31 4.55
CA SER A 120 9.56 -6.32 6.01
C SER A 120 9.37 -4.93 6.62
N ALA A 121 9.93 -3.88 6.03
CA ALA A 121 9.78 -2.52 6.52
C ALA A 121 8.33 -2.03 6.43
N LEU A 122 7.67 -2.26 5.31
CA LEU A 122 6.28 -1.89 5.08
C LEU A 122 5.34 -2.64 6.02
N LEU A 123 5.50 -3.96 6.15
CA LEU A 123 4.69 -4.78 7.06
C LEU A 123 4.87 -4.36 8.54
N LYS A 124 6.12 -4.08 8.97
CA LYS A 124 6.37 -3.60 10.34
C LYS A 124 5.69 -2.26 10.63
N SER A 125 5.69 -1.33 9.68
CA SER A 125 5.06 -0.01 9.87
C SER A 125 3.55 -0.09 10.13
N MET A 126 2.89 -1.19 9.72
CA MET A 126 1.47 -1.42 9.99
C MET A 126 1.17 -1.79 11.45
N LEU A 127 2.18 -2.27 12.21
CA LEU A 127 2.02 -2.73 13.59
C LEU A 127 2.34 -1.65 14.62
N VAL A 128 3.09 -0.62 14.26
CA VAL A 128 3.51 0.41 15.21
C VAL A 128 2.30 1.27 15.59
N PRO A 129 2.02 1.50 16.89
CA PRO A 129 0.92 2.35 17.33
C PRO A 129 1.26 3.83 17.09
N ASP A 130 0.94 4.32 15.90
CA ASP A 130 1.14 5.71 15.47
C ASP A 130 -0.12 6.19 14.73
N SER A 131 -0.91 7.04 15.39
CA SER A 131 -2.16 7.56 14.84
C SER A 131 -1.96 8.42 13.59
N SER A 132 -0.77 9.00 13.38
CA SER A 132 -0.47 9.75 12.15
C SER A 132 -0.41 8.86 10.91
N ALA A 133 -0.24 7.54 11.09
CA ALA A 133 -0.21 6.55 10.03
C ALA A 133 -1.58 5.86 9.79
N ASP A 134 -2.62 6.16 10.57
CA ASP A 134 -3.89 5.43 10.50
C ASP A 134 -4.60 5.61 9.15
N GLU A 135 -4.65 6.83 8.61
CA GLU A 135 -5.29 7.07 7.31
C GLU A 135 -4.58 6.35 6.16
N PRO A 136 -3.24 6.44 5.96
CA PRO A 136 -2.58 5.68 4.92
C PRO A 136 -2.70 4.16 5.12
N ARG A 137 -2.74 3.65 6.37
CA ARG A 137 -2.98 2.22 6.65
C ARG A 137 -4.36 1.76 6.20
N LYS A 138 -5.40 2.55 6.47
CA LYS A 138 -6.76 2.28 5.99
C LYS A 138 -6.80 2.26 4.47
N GLU A 139 -6.13 3.20 3.81
CA GLU A 139 -6.05 3.26 2.35
C GLU A 139 -5.38 2.00 1.76
N VAL A 140 -4.25 1.55 2.33
CA VAL A 140 -3.61 0.28 1.94
C VAL A 140 -4.57 -0.89 2.10
N SER A 141 -5.25 -0.99 3.26
CA SER A 141 -6.21 -2.06 3.52
C SER A 141 -7.39 -2.03 2.54
N ALA A 142 -7.89 -0.85 2.20
CA ALA A 142 -8.96 -0.68 1.22
C ALA A 142 -8.51 -1.08 -0.20
N VAL A 143 -7.31 -0.68 -0.63
CA VAL A 143 -6.77 -1.07 -1.93
C VAL A 143 -6.59 -2.58 -2.02
N MET A 144 -6.00 -3.20 -0.98
CA MET A 144 -5.77 -4.65 -0.96
C MET A 144 -7.06 -5.45 -0.81
N GLY A 145 -8.05 -4.94 -0.07
CA GLY A 145 -9.34 -5.60 0.14
C GLY A 145 -10.29 -5.52 -1.06
N ARG A 146 -10.10 -4.57 -1.97
CA ARG A 146 -11.02 -4.30 -3.09
C ARG A 146 -11.24 -5.51 -3.99
N VAL A 147 -10.19 -6.24 -4.32
CA VAL A 147 -10.29 -7.45 -5.15
C VAL A 147 -11.17 -8.51 -4.48
N VAL A 148 -11.00 -8.70 -3.17
CA VAL A 148 -11.83 -9.64 -2.40
C VAL A 148 -13.28 -9.17 -2.37
N GLU A 149 -13.52 -7.87 -2.18
CA GLU A 149 -14.86 -7.29 -2.19
C GLU A 149 -15.56 -7.46 -3.55
N GLU A 150 -14.85 -7.27 -4.66
CA GLU A 150 -15.37 -7.46 -6.02
C GLU A 150 -15.76 -8.91 -6.27
N GLU A 151 -14.91 -9.88 -5.86
CA GLU A 151 -15.19 -11.30 -6.01
C GLU A 151 -16.36 -11.78 -5.11
N LEU A 152 -16.59 -11.11 -4.01
CA LEU A 152 -17.66 -11.44 -3.06
C LEU A 152 -18.89 -10.53 -3.22
N ALA A 153 -19.01 -9.74 -4.30
CA ALA A 153 -20.05 -8.72 -4.47
C ALA A 153 -21.49 -9.28 -4.42
N LEU A 154 -21.70 -10.56 -4.76
CA LEU A 154 -23.00 -11.21 -4.71
C LEU A 154 -23.41 -11.71 -3.32
N LEU A 155 -22.50 -11.72 -2.34
CA LEU A 155 -22.79 -12.11 -0.97
C LEU A 155 -23.50 -10.99 -0.20
N HIS A 156 -24.18 -11.34 0.87
CA HIS A 156 -24.71 -10.35 1.82
C HIS A 156 -23.58 -9.49 2.38
N ALA A 157 -23.83 -8.21 2.61
CA ALA A 157 -22.81 -7.24 3.01
C ALA A 157 -22.04 -7.67 4.27
N HIS A 158 -22.76 -8.23 5.26
CA HIS A 158 -22.14 -8.70 6.51
C HIS A 158 -21.15 -9.86 6.28
N ASP A 159 -21.53 -10.87 5.49
CA ASP A 159 -20.66 -12.02 5.19
C ASP A 159 -19.45 -11.60 4.38
N ARG A 160 -19.66 -10.72 3.39
CA ARG A 160 -18.59 -10.16 2.56
C ARG A 160 -17.55 -9.41 3.38
N GLU A 161 -17.98 -8.55 4.29
CA GLU A 161 -17.09 -7.80 5.18
C GLU A 161 -16.30 -8.74 6.10
N GLY A 162 -16.98 -9.70 6.73
CA GLY A 162 -16.35 -10.70 7.61
C GLY A 162 -15.32 -11.56 6.87
N ILE A 163 -15.65 -12.06 5.67
CA ILE A 163 -14.73 -12.88 4.88
C ILE A 163 -13.52 -12.04 4.44
N ARG A 164 -13.71 -10.82 3.95
CA ARG A 164 -12.63 -9.91 3.57
C ARG A 164 -11.66 -9.69 4.73
N ASP A 165 -12.19 -9.38 5.90
CA ASP A 165 -11.38 -9.06 7.07
C ASP A 165 -10.60 -10.28 7.56
N ILE A 166 -11.23 -11.45 7.63
CA ILE A 166 -10.55 -12.70 8.02
C ILE A 166 -9.48 -13.07 7.00
N LEU A 167 -9.76 -13.03 5.71
CA LEU A 167 -8.76 -13.32 4.67
C LEU A 167 -7.58 -12.34 4.74
N GLY A 168 -7.86 -11.05 4.95
CA GLY A 168 -6.84 -10.03 5.12
C GLY A 168 -5.95 -10.28 6.33
N GLN A 169 -6.54 -10.65 7.48
CA GLN A 169 -5.81 -10.97 8.71
C GLN A 169 -4.95 -12.23 8.54
N VAL A 170 -5.50 -13.30 7.95
CA VAL A 170 -4.76 -14.53 7.67
C VAL A 170 -3.58 -14.25 6.75
N TRP A 171 -3.79 -13.49 5.66
CA TRP A 171 -2.73 -13.15 4.73
C TRP A 171 -1.65 -12.30 5.39
N TYR A 172 -2.03 -11.25 6.09
CA TYR A 172 -1.09 -10.37 6.79
C TYR A 172 -0.24 -11.12 7.82
N ALA A 173 -0.86 -12.00 8.63
CA ALA A 173 -0.13 -12.84 9.58
C ALA A 173 0.88 -13.75 8.89
N ASN A 174 0.50 -14.38 7.75
CA ASN A 174 1.40 -15.23 6.98
C ASN A 174 2.54 -14.43 6.32
N LEU A 175 2.28 -13.22 5.82
CA LEU A 175 3.32 -12.32 5.31
C LEU A 175 4.35 -11.97 6.41
N LEU A 176 3.89 -11.66 7.63
CA LEU A 176 4.79 -11.42 8.77
C LEU A 176 5.63 -12.64 9.13
N LEU A 177 5.04 -13.83 9.14
CA LEU A 177 5.77 -15.07 9.41
C LEU A 177 6.82 -15.34 8.32
N TRP A 178 6.46 -15.12 7.05
CA TRP A 178 7.36 -15.30 5.92
C TRP A 178 8.53 -14.31 5.94
N VAL A 179 8.30 -12.99 6.07
CA VAL A 179 9.39 -12.00 6.06
C VAL A 179 10.34 -12.13 7.24
N ASN A 180 9.90 -12.77 8.34
CA ASN A 180 10.72 -13.10 9.49
C ASN A 180 11.37 -14.50 9.40
N GLY A 181 11.26 -15.20 8.26
CA GLY A 181 11.86 -16.50 8.02
C GLY A 181 11.25 -17.65 8.85
N ARG A 182 10.04 -17.45 9.41
CA ARG A 182 9.35 -18.45 10.24
C ARG A 182 8.65 -19.51 9.41
N ILE A 183 8.22 -19.18 8.20
CA ILE A 183 7.62 -20.11 7.23
C ILE A 183 8.17 -19.84 5.83
N PRO A 184 8.25 -20.86 4.96
CA PRO A 184 8.51 -20.65 3.53
C PRO A 184 7.27 -20.05 2.85
N VAL A 185 7.46 -19.40 1.70
CA VAL A 185 6.36 -18.80 0.94
C VAL A 185 5.32 -19.84 0.47
N SER A 186 5.73 -21.08 0.21
CA SER A 186 4.82 -22.19 -0.11
C SER A 186 3.78 -22.39 0.99
N ARG A 187 4.21 -22.31 2.26
CA ARG A 187 3.30 -22.46 3.40
C ARG A 187 2.31 -21.30 3.51
N LEU A 188 2.73 -20.07 3.15
CA LEU A 188 1.81 -18.94 3.05
C LEU A 188 0.70 -19.24 2.03
N TYR A 189 1.05 -19.74 0.84
CA TYR A 189 0.06 -20.08 -0.18
C TYR A 189 -0.88 -21.21 0.27
N GLU A 190 -0.36 -22.28 0.87
CA GLU A 190 -1.17 -23.38 1.43
C GLU A 190 -2.19 -22.89 2.49
N ASN A 191 -1.76 -22.00 3.37
CA ASN A 191 -2.61 -21.43 4.41
C ASN A 191 -3.71 -20.55 3.78
N MET A 192 -3.37 -19.74 2.77
CA MET A 192 -4.34 -18.90 2.07
C MET A 192 -5.34 -19.72 1.25
N GLU A 193 -4.90 -20.77 0.55
CA GLU A 193 -5.77 -21.69 -0.16
C GLU A 193 -6.75 -22.37 0.80
N THR A 194 -6.27 -22.78 1.98
CA THR A 194 -7.13 -23.36 3.02
C THR A 194 -8.16 -22.35 3.54
N ALA A 195 -7.75 -21.10 3.80
CA ALA A 195 -8.65 -20.04 4.23
C ALA A 195 -9.72 -19.72 3.17
N CYS A 196 -9.32 -19.57 1.92
CA CYS A 196 -10.25 -19.35 0.80
C CYS A 196 -11.25 -20.51 0.68
N ARG A 197 -10.78 -21.75 0.73
CA ARG A 197 -11.65 -22.94 0.65
C ARG A 197 -12.66 -22.98 1.81
N LEU A 198 -12.24 -22.72 3.03
CA LEU A 198 -13.12 -22.79 4.21
C LEU A 198 -14.15 -21.65 4.23
N LEU A 199 -13.79 -20.47 3.76
CA LEU A 199 -14.64 -19.28 3.86
C LEU A 199 -15.51 -19.06 2.63
N ILE A 200 -15.10 -19.53 1.43
CA ILE A 200 -15.75 -19.17 0.18
C ILE A 200 -16.51 -20.35 -0.44
N SER A 201 -16.07 -21.61 -0.27
CA SER A 201 -16.68 -22.76 -0.96
C SER A 201 -18.17 -22.94 -0.67
N HIS A 202 -18.64 -22.55 0.50
CA HIS A 202 -20.07 -22.60 0.86
C HIS A 202 -20.92 -21.58 0.09
N HIS A 203 -20.30 -20.63 -0.60
CA HIS A 203 -20.94 -19.55 -1.34
C HIS A 203 -20.75 -19.68 -2.87
N GLU A 204 -20.15 -20.77 -3.34
CA GLU A 204 -19.93 -21.05 -4.77
C GLU A 204 -21.06 -21.84 -5.46
N ALA A 205 -22.12 -22.17 -4.69
CA ALA A 205 -23.29 -22.93 -5.18
C ALA A 205 -24.35 -22.03 -5.84
#